data_9fe2fd6d15302dafc6838da6130bb0c6
#
_entry.id   9fe2fd6d15302dafc6838da6130bb0c6
#
_cell.length_a   1.000
_cell.length_b   1.000
_cell.length_c   1.000
_cell.angle_alpha   90.00
_cell.angle_beta   90.00
_cell.angle_gamma   90.00
#
_symmetry.space_group_name_H-M   'P 1'
#
loop_
_entity.id
_entity.type
_entity.pdbx_description
1 polymer ?
#
loop_
_entity_poly.entity_id
_entity_poly.type
_entity_poly.pdbx_seq_one_letter_code
_entity_poly.pdbx_strand_id
1 'polypeptide(L)'
;MYKTTQERGNWGMDLESIFNNLKKMNEDEIKKSVTFSLIKKAENDKEKNLFYEFDIEGDVQLDLFDLVRKYFNDKRIRDRATQKYDAVIQRRGDKGFYLIKKDDYTQVSNFFEAIKNDTRIKTSKDFDIDDFIAYVVTIEYSSNKYVYYIGEISALTSLNKTKFIGNITDKKLKKISEKNLVGFNQTMAMFIHDNEMLINQVRIFEKLCNMHTEFKKIADELLETISSYKVIDNFEEFKNEVEIDDKFSRRLAKLSETPDRVIAFLKNIENAKDVLDSPDFKDKFKGIILKENKLVYDKTMTQQFITLISDSAYESIVGKQKRLDETF
;
A
#
# COMPACT_ATOMS: atom_id res chain seq x y z
N MET A 1 20.40 -12.51 19.33
CA MET A 1 19.26 -13.25 19.89
C MET A 1 18.23 -12.20 20.34
N TYR A 2 17.48 -11.65 19.39
CA TYR A 2 16.45 -10.63 19.70
C TYR A 2 15.20 -11.38 20.15
N LYS A 3 14.89 -11.28 21.44
CA LYS A 3 13.58 -11.64 21.96
C LYS A 3 12.59 -10.59 21.46
N THR A 4 11.87 -10.90 20.42
CA THR A 4 10.61 -10.21 20.13
C THR A 4 9.62 -10.59 21.21
N THR A 5 9.55 -9.80 22.26
CA THR A 5 8.41 -9.76 23.16
C THR A 5 7.21 -9.32 22.30
N GLN A 6 6.47 -10.31 21.79
CA GLN A 6 5.08 -10.06 21.41
C GLN A 6 4.36 -9.65 22.69
N GLU A 7 4.32 -8.34 22.94
CA GLU A 7 3.27 -7.79 23.77
C GLU A 7 1.96 -8.05 23.02
N ARG A 8 1.28 -9.12 23.41
CA ARG A 8 -0.15 -9.31 23.13
C ARG A 8 -0.92 -8.29 23.97
N GLY A 9 -0.64 -7.01 23.76
CA GLY A 9 -1.54 -5.93 24.14
C GLY A 9 -2.76 -6.09 23.23
N ASN A 10 -3.91 -5.76 23.79
CA ASN A 10 -5.20 -5.77 23.10
C ASN A 10 -5.23 -4.61 22.06
N TRP A 11 -4.36 -4.72 21.04
CA TRP A 11 -4.25 -3.80 19.91
C TRP A 11 -5.15 -4.36 18.82
N GLY A 12 -6.37 -3.88 18.74
CA GLY A 12 -7.21 -4.34 17.65
C GLY A 12 -8.60 -3.77 17.71
N MET A 13 -9.05 -3.35 16.54
CA MET A 13 -10.43 -3.09 16.23
C MET A 13 -11.29 -4.30 16.70
N ASP A 14 -12.32 -4.06 17.48
CA ASP A 14 -13.23 -5.12 17.96
C ASP A 14 -14.15 -5.59 16.81
N LEU A 15 -13.57 -6.39 15.92
CA LEU A 15 -14.28 -6.94 14.76
C LEU A 15 -15.47 -7.81 15.18
N GLU A 16 -15.39 -8.50 16.32
CA GLU A 16 -16.47 -9.36 16.80
C GLU A 16 -17.70 -8.54 17.20
N SER A 17 -17.50 -7.44 17.94
CA SER A 17 -18.59 -6.53 18.31
C SER A 17 -19.21 -5.87 17.10
N ILE A 18 -18.40 -5.37 16.16
CA ILE A 18 -18.88 -4.77 14.91
C ILE A 18 -19.72 -5.77 14.14
N PHE A 19 -19.21 -6.98 13.93
CA PHE A 19 -19.89 -8.03 13.19
C PHE A 19 -21.20 -8.46 13.85
N ASN A 20 -21.25 -8.56 15.18
CA ASN A 20 -22.48 -8.88 15.91
C ASN A 20 -23.53 -7.77 15.79
N ASN A 21 -23.13 -6.51 15.67
CA ASN A 21 -24.05 -5.42 15.38
C ASN A 21 -24.59 -5.48 13.96
N LEU A 22 -23.72 -5.71 12.97
CA LEU A 22 -24.17 -5.89 11.58
C LEU A 22 -25.15 -7.04 11.42
N LYS A 23 -24.97 -8.15 12.14
CA LYS A 23 -25.90 -9.30 12.10
C LYS A 23 -27.30 -9.00 12.59
N LYS A 24 -27.49 -7.98 13.43
CA LYS A 24 -28.80 -7.62 13.99
C LYS A 24 -29.62 -6.74 13.07
N MET A 25 -29.01 -6.16 12.02
CA MET A 25 -29.73 -5.28 11.09
C MET A 25 -30.71 -6.08 10.24
N ASN A 26 -31.95 -5.57 10.14
CA ASN A 26 -32.95 -6.09 9.26
C ASN A 26 -32.86 -5.46 7.85
N GLU A 27 -33.63 -5.99 6.89
CA GLU A 27 -33.55 -5.53 5.49
C GLU A 27 -33.90 -4.04 5.31
N ASP A 28 -34.90 -3.53 6.07
CA ASP A 28 -35.30 -2.13 5.97
C ASP A 28 -34.24 -1.18 6.51
N GLU A 29 -33.55 -1.59 7.56
CA GLU A 29 -32.41 -0.87 8.10
C GLU A 29 -31.25 -0.88 7.12
N ILE A 30 -30.93 -2.03 6.52
CA ILE A 30 -29.85 -2.17 5.54
C ILE A 30 -30.10 -1.26 4.33
N LYS A 31 -31.32 -1.27 3.76
CA LYS A 31 -31.69 -0.44 2.60
C LYS A 31 -31.62 1.07 2.87
N LYS A 32 -31.67 1.50 4.12
CA LYS A 32 -31.53 2.92 4.52
C LYS A 32 -30.10 3.31 4.88
N SER A 33 -29.28 2.36 5.24
CA SER A 33 -27.98 2.59 5.91
C SER A 33 -26.79 2.28 5.02
N VAL A 34 -26.98 1.57 3.89
CA VAL A 34 -25.89 1.21 2.99
C VAL A 34 -25.78 2.23 1.87
N THR A 35 -24.60 2.84 1.73
CA THR A 35 -24.27 3.71 0.59
C THR A 35 -23.02 3.19 -0.13
N PHE A 36 -22.87 3.62 -1.37
CA PHE A 36 -21.81 3.18 -2.25
C PHE A 36 -21.11 4.36 -2.90
N SER A 37 -19.78 4.36 -2.90
CA SER A 37 -18.98 5.37 -3.56
C SER A 37 -17.80 4.75 -4.29
N LEU A 38 -17.38 5.38 -5.38
CA LEU A 38 -16.12 5.11 -6.07
C LEU A 38 -15.08 6.13 -5.68
N ILE A 39 -13.82 5.69 -5.59
CA ILE A 39 -12.68 6.56 -5.24
C ILE A 39 -11.86 6.81 -6.50
N LYS A 40 -11.80 8.09 -6.90
CA LYS A 40 -10.81 8.59 -7.86
C LYS A 40 -9.58 9.04 -7.10
N LYS A 41 -8.39 8.54 -7.48
CA LYS A 41 -7.14 8.99 -6.89
C LYS A 41 -6.89 10.46 -7.25
N ALA A 42 -6.35 11.21 -6.30
CA ALA A 42 -5.81 12.54 -6.55
C ALA A 42 -4.76 12.53 -7.67
N GLU A 43 -4.76 13.53 -8.52
CA GLU A 43 -3.82 13.64 -9.65
C GLU A 43 -2.41 14.03 -9.18
N ASN A 44 -2.32 14.73 -8.05
CA ASN A 44 -1.06 15.15 -7.45
C ASN A 44 -1.13 15.10 -5.91
N ASP A 45 0.03 15.27 -5.26
CA ASP A 45 0.21 15.13 -3.80
C ASP A 45 -0.53 16.20 -2.97
N LYS A 46 -0.93 17.30 -3.58
CA LYS A 46 -1.62 18.40 -2.90
C LYS A 46 -3.15 18.24 -2.92
N GLU A 47 -3.65 17.38 -3.79
CA GLU A 47 -5.08 17.13 -3.92
C GLU A 47 -5.52 15.98 -3.01
N LYS A 48 -6.81 15.96 -2.71
CA LYS A 48 -7.44 14.88 -1.96
C LYS A 48 -8.10 13.90 -2.92
N ASN A 49 -8.18 12.64 -2.53
CA ASN A 49 -9.02 11.68 -3.25
C ASN A 49 -10.46 12.18 -3.31
N LEU A 50 -11.10 11.97 -4.44
CA LEU A 50 -12.50 12.33 -4.67
C LEU A 50 -13.39 11.10 -4.51
N PHE A 51 -14.47 11.27 -3.77
CA PHE A 51 -15.46 10.23 -3.52
C PHE A 51 -16.71 10.54 -4.31
N TYR A 52 -17.04 9.67 -5.25
CA TYR A 52 -18.24 9.78 -6.09
C TYR A 52 -19.31 8.84 -5.56
N GLU A 53 -20.39 9.41 -5.02
CA GLU A 53 -21.51 8.65 -4.50
C GLU A 53 -22.50 8.31 -5.62
N PHE A 54 -22.96 7.09 -5.63
CA PHE A 54 -23.95 6.57 -6.58
C PHE A 54 -25.24 6.21 -5.84
N ASP A 55 -26.37 6.57 -6.44
CA ASP A 55 -27.64 6.03 -6.02
C ASP A 55 -27.70 4.53 -6.35
N ILE A 56 -28.08 3.71 -5.39
CA ILE A 56 -28.12 2.25 -5.53
C ILE A 56 -29.52 1.72 -5.21
N GLU A 57 -29.94 0.70 -5.94
CA GLU A 57 -31.23 0.04 -5.72
C GLU A 57 -31.18 -0.83 -4.45
N GLY A 58 -32.34 -1.07 -3.82
CA GLY A 58 -32.41 -1.72 -2.53
C GLY A 58 -31.90 -3.17 -2.49
N ASP A 59 -31.98 -3.91 -3.60
CA ASP A 59 -31.37 -5.23 -3.76
C ASP A 59 -29.85 -5.17 -3.87
N VAL A 60 -29.32 -4.14 -4.54
CA VAL A 60 -27.86 -3.89 -4.58
C VAL A 60 -27.35 -3.51 -3.20
N GLN A 61 -28.10 -2.76 -2.40
CA GLN A 61 -27.75 -2.46 -1.01
C GLN A 61 -27.62 -3.73 -0.17
N LEU A 62 -28.54 -4.68 -0.34
CA LEU A 62 -28.50 -5.99 0.33
C LEU A 62 -27.27 -6.80 -0.12
N ASP A 63 -26.97 -6.83 -1.41
CA ASP A 63 -25.81 -7.55 -1.95
C ASP A 63 -24.47 -6.96 -1.44
N LEU A 64 -24.35 -5.63 -1.40
CA LEU A 64 -23.18 -4.95 -0.86
C LEU A 64 -23.02 -5.18 0.65
N PHE A 65 -24.12 -5.15 1.40
CA PHE A 65 -24.10 -5.51 2.81
C PHE A 65 -23.68 -6.96 3.02
N ASP A 66 -24.21 -7.87 2.22
CA ASP A 66 -23.86 -9.29 2.27
C ASP A 66 -22.40 -9.55 1.90
N LEU A 67 -21.84 -8.79 0.97
CA LEU A 67 -20.40 -8.84 0.64
C LEU A 67 -19.56 -8.56 1.90
N VAL A 68 -19.86 -7.49 2.63
CA VAL A 68 -19.16 -7.12 3.87
C VAL A 68 -19.38 -8.18 4.95
N ARG A 69 -20.62 -8.59 5.15
CA ARG A 69 -21.02 -9.59 6.17
C ARG A 69 -20.35 -10.94 5.92
N LYS A 70 -20.32 -11.42 4.69
CA LYS A 70 -19.71 -12.70 4.32
C LYS A 70 -18.20 -12.69 4.51
N TYR A 71 -17.54 -11.58 4.20
CA TYR A 71 -16.11 -11.45 4.44
C TYR A 71 -15.77 -11.65 5.91
N PHE A 72 -16.46 -10.96 6.82
CA PHE A 72 -16.23 -11.08 8.25
C PHE A 72 -16.87 -12.31 8.92
N ASN A 73 -17.76 -13.03 8.22
CA ASN A 73 -18.29 -14.30 8.73
C ASN A 73 -17.24 -15.41 8.74
N ASP A 74 -16.21 -15.33 7.90
CA ASP A 74 -15.10 -16.28 7.92
C ASP A 74 -14.25 -16.08 9.20
N LYS A 75 -14.31 -17.08 10.09
CA LYS A 75 -13.53 -17.07 11.35
C LYS A 75 -12.06 -16.87 11.10
N ARG A 76 -11.53 -17.44 10.00
CA ARG A 76 -10.09 -17.28 9.64
C ARG A 76 -9.73 -15.82 9.38
N ILE A 77 -10.67 -15.00 8.94
CA ILE A 77 -10.47 -13.55 8.76
C ILE A 77 -10.45 -12.85 10.10
N ARG A 78 -11.42 -13.14 10.98
CA ARG A 78 -11.53 -12.49 12.30
C ARG A 78 -10.37 -12.85 13.24
N ASP A 79 -9.89 -14.08 13.14
CA ASP A 79 -8.79 -14.61 13.98
C ASP A 79 -7.39 -14.27 13.39
N ARG A 80 -7.30 -13.53 12.29
CA ARG A 80 -6.00 -13.15 11.73
C ARG A 80 -5.21 -12.29 12.72
N ALA A 81 -3.92 -12.56 12.80
CA ALA A 81 -3.01 -11.71 13.55
C ALA A 81 -3.06 -10.28 13.03
N THR A 82 -3.04 -9.32 13.94
CA THR A 82 -2.97 -7.89 13.62
C THR A 82 -1.64 -7.35 14.12
N GLN A 83 -0.96 -6.57 13.29
CA GLN A 83 0.27 -5.89 13.66
C GLN A 83 0.16 -4.41 13.30
N LYS A 84 0.88 -3.55 14.03
CA LYS A 84 0.91 -2.13 13.70
C LYS A 84 1.54 -1.93 12.31
N TYR A 85 0.92 -1.10 11.47
CA TYR A 85 1.54 -0.66 10.23
C TYR A 85 2.71 0.27 10.53
N ASP A 86 3.80 0.04 9.83
CA ASP A 86 4.96 0.94 9.83
C ASP A 86 5.43 1.12 8.38
N ALA A 87 5.62 2.37 7.97
CA ALA A 87 6.02 2.70 6.60
C ALA A 87 7.39 2.11 6.23
N VAL A 88 8.27 1.93 7.22
CA VAL A 88 9.62 1.39 7.06
C VAL A 88 9.64 -0.13 7.18
N ILE A 89 8.95 -0.67 8.21
CA ILE A 89 9.00 -2.09 8.58
C ILE A 89 7.87 -2.86 7.88
N GLN A 90 8.07 -3.26 6.63
CA GLN A 90 7.17 -4.19 5.98
C GLN A 90 7.77 -5.59 5.93
N ARG A 91 7.27 -6.48 6.76
CA ARG A 91 7.63 -7.90 6.68
C ARG A 91 6.92 -8.55 5.49
N ARG A 92 7.68 -9.03 4.51
CA ARG A 92 7.15 -9.85 3.42
C ARG A 92 6.65 -11.18 4.00
N GLY A 93 5.44 -11.57 3.63
CA GLY A 93 4.91 -12.92 3.90
C GLY A 93 4.02 -13.05 5.13
N ASP A 94 3.78 -11.99 5.88
CA ASP A 94 2.84 -12.05 7.00
C ASP A 94 1.40 -12.17 6.48
N LYS A 95 0.72 -13.23 6.88
CA LYS A 95 -0.69 -13.51 6.52
C LYS A 95 -1.68 -12.73 7.41
N GLY A 96 -1.19 -11.72 8.14
CA GLY A 96 -1.97 -10.91 9.06
C GLY A 96 -2.59 -9.67 8.42
N PHE A 97 -3.27 -8.90 9.25
CA PHE A 97 -3.67 -7.54 8.95
C PHE A 97 -2.68 -6.55 9.52
N TYR A 98 -2.56 -5.38 8.90
CA TYR A 98 -1.96 -4.24 9.54
C TYR A 98 -3.05 -3.36 10.14
N LEU A 99 -2.77 -2.76 11.29
CA LEU A 99 -3.62 -1.76 11.94
C LEU A 99 -2.90 -0.43 11.99
N ILE A 100 -3.62 0.62 11.67
CA ILE A 100 -3.15 2.00 11.76
C ILE A 100 -4.23 2.86 12.39
N LYS A 101 -3.82 3.84 13.19
CA LYS A 101 -4.73 4.86 13.74
C LYS A 101 -4.72 6.10 12.87
N LYS A 102 -5.84 6.84 12.91
CA LYS A 102 -6.02 8.09 12.18
C LYS A 102 -4.81 9.03 12.31
N ASP A 103 -4.27 9.16 13.51
CA ASP A 103 -3.25 10.15 13.84
C ASP A 103 -1.81 9.61 13.70
N ASP A 104 -1.61 8.36 13.25
CA ASP A 104 -0.27 7.78 13.07
C ASP A 104 0.52 8.49 11.95
N TYR A 105 -0.18 8.95 10.88
CA TYR A 105 0.42 9.72 9.77
C TYR A 105 -0.56 10.78 9.26
N THR A 106 -0.05 11.93 8.86
CA THR A 106 -0.86 13.03 8.30
C THR A 106 -1.68 12.61 7.09
N GLN A 107 -1.10 11.79 6.22
CA GLN A 107 -1.75 11.27 5.01
C GLN A 107 -2.94 10.38 5.35
N VAL A 108 -2.81 9.57 6.41
CA VAL A 108 -3.90 8.73 6.92
C VAL A 108 -5.00 9.59 7.51
N SER A 109 -4.65 10.60 8.31
CA SER A 109 -5.63 11.56 8.84
C SER A 109 -6.41 12.26 7.73
N ASN A 110 -5.72 12.70 6.67
CA ASN A 110 -6.37 13.32 5.51
C ASN A 110 -7.34 12.37 4.80
N PHE A 111 -7.00 11.08 4.69
CA PHE A 111 -7.89 10.08 4.09
C PHE A 111 -9.13 9.83 4.97
N PHE A 112 -8.97 9.75 6.30
CA PHE A 112 -10.08 9.63 7.24
C PHE A 112 -11.03 10.83 7.16
N GLU A 113 -10.49 12.04 7.04
CA GLU A 113 -11.31 13.25 6.87
C GLU A 113 -12.06 13.23 5.52
N ALA A 114 -11.38 12.83 4.45
CA ALA A 114 -11.98 12.79 3.12
C ALA A 114 -13.14 11.77 3.03
N ILE A 115 -13.00 10.60 3.65
CA ILE A 115 -14.03 9.54 3.61
C ILE A 115 -15.23 9.85 4.51
N LYS A 116 -15.01 10.59 5.62
CA LYS A 116 -16.06 10.96 6.59
C LYS A 116 -16.80 12.24 6.24
N ASN A 117 -16.17 13.14 5.47
CA ASN A 117 -16.79 14.40 5.10
C ASN A 117 -17.85 14.22 4.03
N ASP A 118 -18.95 14.96 4.18
CA ASP A 118 -20.10 15.01 3.25
C ASP A 118 -19.79 15.66 1.87
N THR A 119 -18.51 15.87 1.54
CA THR A 119 -18.09 16.41 0.23
C THR A 119 -18.09 15.35 -0.88
N ARG A 120 -18.94 14.34 -0.76
CA ARG A 120 -19.12 13.33 -1.80
C ARG A 120 -19.75 13.99 -3.03
N ILE A 121 -19.10 13.80 -4.16
CA ILE A 121 -19.60 14.32 -5.42
C ILE A 121 -20.74 13.39 -5.87
N LYS A 122 -21.96 13.92 -5.95
CA LYS A 122 -23.03 13.17 -6.59
C LYS A 122 -22.71 13.02 -8.07
N THR A 123 -22.77 11.79 -8.57
CA THR A 123 -22.41 11.49 -9.95
C THR A 123 -23.23 12.30 -10.93
N SER A 124 -22.53 13.04 -11.78
CA SER A 124 -23.08 13.56 -13.04
C SER A 124 -23.06 12.42 -14.08
N LYS A 125 -23.85 12.57 -15.15
CA LYS A 125 -24.00 11.55 -16.20
C LYS A 125 -22.70 11.16 -16.94
N ASP A 126 -21.65 11.97 -16.82
CA ASP A 126 -20.39 11.79 -17.53
C ASP A 126 -19.27 11.42 -16.55
N PHE A 127 -18.98 10.13 -16.42
CA PHE A 127 -17.80 9.62 -15.72
C PHE A 127 -17.16 8.49 -16.52
N ASP A 128 -15.85 8.39 -16.47
CA ASP A 128 -15.10 7.24 -16.98
C ASP A 128 -14.74 6.33 -15.81
N ILE A 129 -15.19 5.08 -15.86
CA ILE A 129 -14.93 4.09 -14.80
C ILE A 129 -13.43 3.81 -14.63
N ASP A 130 -12.63 4.02 -15.66
CA ASP A 130 -11.17 3.82 -15.60
C ASP A 130 -10.45 4.86 -14.75
N ASP A 131 -11.10 5.95 -14.39
CA ASP A 131 -10.57 6.97 -13.47
C ASP A 131 -10.55 6.48 -12.01
N PHE A 132 -11.33 5.43 -11.70
CA PHE A 132 -11.52 4.96 -10.33
C PHE A 132 -10.63 3.77 -10.03
N ILE A 133 -10.12 3.74 -8.81
CA ILE A 133 -9.17 2.71 -8.37
C ILE A 133 -9.71 1.83 -7.25
N ALA A 134 -10.72 2.30 -6.54
CA ALA A 134 -11.32 1.57 -5.43
C ALA A 134 -12.80 1.95 -5.27
N TYR A 135 -13.52 1.13 -4.52
CA TYR A 135 -14.88 1.41 -4.09
C TYR A 135 -14.99 1.40 -2.57
N VAL A 136 -16.01 2.08 -2.07
CA VAL A 136 -16.37 2.11 -0.64
C VAL A 136 -17.81 1.68 -0.48
N VAL A 137 -18.04 0.69 0.39
CA VAL A 137 -19.35 0.40 0.96
C VAL A 137 -19.37 1.01 2.35
N THR A 138 -20.23 1.99 2.57
CA THR A 138 -20.44 2.61 3.88
C THR A 138 -21.72 2.02 4.49
N ILE A 139 -21.62 1.59 5.75
CA ILE A 139 -22.78 1.05 6.49
C ILE A 139 -22.91 1.83 7.79
N GLU A 140 -24.06 2.49 7.99
CA GLU A 140 -24.44 3.05 9.28
C GLU A 140 -25.18 1.97 10.08
N TYR A 141 -24.51 1.33 11.04
CA TYR A 141 -25.10 0.23 11.80
C TYR A 141 -25.74 0.66 13.15
N SER A 142 -25.53 1.92 13.53
CA SER A 142 -26.17 2.57 14.68
C SER A 142 -26.07 4.09 14.49
N SER A 143 -26.83 4.89 15.23
CA SER A 143 -26.80 6.35 15.10
C SER A 143 -25.39 6.92 15.16
N ASN A 144 -24.94 7.52 14.08
CA ASN A 144 -23.59 8.08 13.88
C ASN A 144 -22.43 7.07 14.03
N LYS A 145 -22.69 5.76 13.90
CA LYS A 145 -21.66 4.73 13.89
C LYS A 145 -21.56 4.07 12.53
N TYR A 146 -20.43 4.26 11.90
CA TYR A 146 -20.17 3.84 10.53
C TYR A 146 -19.05 2.82 10.46
N VAL A 147 -19.18 1.92 9.49
CA VAL A 147 -18.05 1.14 8.98
C VAL A 147 -17.87 1.45 7.51
N TYR A 148 -16.62 1.47 7.06
CA TYR A 148 -16.25 1.68 5.67
C TYR A 148 -15.47 0.47 5.19
N TYR A 149 -16.06 -0.28 4.28
CA TYR A 149 -15.40 -1.40 3.62
C TYR A 149 -14.89 -0.92 2.27
N ILE A 150 -13.58 -1.00 2.05
CA ILE A 150 -12.91 -0.52 0.86
C ILE A 150 -12.34 -1.71 0.10
N GLY A 151 -12.68 -1.82 -1.17
CA GLY A 151 -12.19 -2.84 -2.07
C GLY A 151 -11.60 -2.26 -3.34
N GLU A 152 -10.74 -3.03 -4.00
CA GLU A 152 -10.18 -2.67 -5.30
C GLU A 152 -11.22 -2.92 -6.40
N ILE A 153 -11.31 -2.01 -7.37
CA ILE A 153 -12.12 -2.23 -8.57
C ILE A 153 -11.44 -3.31 -9.42
N SER A 154 -12.20 -4.31 -9.82
CA SER A 154 -11.62 -5.42 -10.60
C SER A 154 -11.32 -4.98 -12.04
N ALA A 155 -10.37 -5.68 -12.66
CA ALA A 155 -9.98 -5.48 -14.05
C ALA A 155 -11.08 -5.84 -15.09
N LEU A 156 -12.32 -6.11 -14.67
CA LEU A 156 -13.48 -6.32 -15.57
C LEU A 156 -13.73 -5.10 -16.46
N THR A 157 -13.46 -3.90 -15.94
CA THR A 157 -13.56 -2.66 -16.70
C THR A 157 -12.58 -2.62 -17.88
N SER A 158 -11.37 -3.14 -17.70
CA SER A 158 -10.38 -3.26 -18.79
C SER A 158 -10.73 -4.34 -19.78
N LEU A 159 -11.56 -5.33 -19.43
CA LEU A 159 -12.01 -6.37 -20.36
C LEU A 159 -12.93 -5.81 -21.45
N ASN A 160 -13.71 -4.76 -21.15
CA ASN A 160 -14.61 -4.13 -22.10
C ASN A 160 -13.88 -3.43 -23.25
N LYS A 161 -12.65 -2.96 -23.03
CA LYS A 161 -11.85 -2.26 -24.08
C LYS A 161 -11.18 -3.22 -25.07
N THR A 162 -10.88 -4.43 -24.65
CA THR A 162 -10.01 -5.33 -25.40
C THR A 162 -10.62 -6.70 -25.71
N LYS A 163 -11.73 -7.07 -25.07
CA LYS A 163 -12.30 -8.42 -25.18
C LYS A 163 -13.84 -8.39 -25.26
N PHE A 164 -14.36 -9.44 -25.88
CA PHE A 164 -15.79 -9.71 -25.90
C PHE A 164 -16.23 -10.20 -24.51
N ILE A 165 -17.21 -9.51 -23.92
CA ILE A 165 -17.90 -9.94 -22.70
C ILE A 165 -19.30 -10.37 -23.09
N GLY A 166 -19.69 -11.58 -22.71
CA GLY A 166 -20.98 -12.13 -23.03
C GLY A 166 -21.69 -12.69 -21.79
N ASN A 167 -23.01 -12.65 -21.83
CA ASN A 167 -23.87 -13.32 -20.87
C ASN A 167 -24.58 -14.49 -21.54
N ILE A 168 -24.72 -15.61 -20.86
CA ILE A 168 -25.48 -16.76 -21.33
C ILE A 168 -26.84 -16.73 -20.67
N THR A 169 -27.85 -16.34 -21.43
CA THR A 169 -29.26 -16.31 -21.00
C THR A 169 -30.07 -17.14 -21.98
N ASP A 170 -30.95 -18.03 -21.47
CA ASP A 170 -31.80 -18.91 -22.28
C ASP A 170 -31.03 -19.77 -23.29
N LYS A 171 -29.87 -20.30 -22.86
CA LYS A 171 -28.95 -21.10 -23.70
C LYS A 171 -28.36 -20.33 -24.90
N LYS A 172 -28.44 -18.98 -24.88
CA LYS A 172 -27.88 -18.12 -25.93
C LYS A 172 -26.80 -17.21 -25.32
N LEU A 173 -25.65 -17.12 -26.00
CA LEU A 173 -24.59 -16.17 -25.68
C LEU A 173 -24.99 -14.80 -26.25
N LYS A 174 -25.18 -13.82 -25.39
CA LYS A 174 -25.46 -12.43 -25.75
C LYS A 174 -24.26 -11.55 -25.41
N LYS A 175 -23.89 -10.65 -26.31
CA LYS A 175 -22.85 -9.66 -26.04
C LYS A 175 -23.34 -8.64 -25.03
N ILE A 176 -22.56 -8.40 -23.98
CA ILE A 176 -22.73 -7.25 -23.09
C ILE A 176 -22.01 -6.07 -23.74
N SER A 177 -22.78 -5.04 -24.07
CA SER A 177 -22.30 -3.83 -24.77
C SER A 177 -22.26 -2.57 -23.89
N GLU A 178 -22.60 -2.72 -22.61
CA GLU A 178 -22.60 -1.60 -21.67
C GLU A 178 -21.17 -1.11 -21.42
N LYS A 179 -21.01 0.22 -21.42
CA LYS A 179 -19.69 0.86 -21.33
C LYS A 179 -19.15 0.92 -19.89
N ASN A 180 -20.01 0.85 -18.88
CA ASN A 180 -19.69 1.09 -17.48
C ASN A 180 -19.90 -0.16 -16.61
N LEU A 181 -19.28 -1.27 -17.00
CA LEU A 181 -19.30 -2.48 -16.18
C LEU A 181 -18.29 -2.33 -15.03
N VAL A 182 -18.77 -2.46 -13.80
CA VAL A 182 -17.95 -2.45 -12.60
C VAL A 182 -17.86 -3.85 -12.02
N GLY A 183 -16.66 -4.37 -11.89
CA GLY A 183 -16.42 -5.60 -11.18
C GLY A 183 -15.89 -5.33 -9.77
N PHE A 184 -16.51 -5.97 -8.78
CA PHE A 184 -16.07 -5.85 -7.40
C PHE A 184 -15.20 -7.04 -7.01
N ASN A 185 -13.98 -6.74 -6.56
CA ASN A 185 -13.19 -7.74 -5.90
C ASN A 185 -13.77 -7.99 -4.50
N GLN A 186 -14.09 -9.25 -4.19
CA GLN A 186 -14.64 -9.61 -2.88
C GLN A 186 -13.61 -9.52 -1.75
N THR A 187 -12.34 -9.31 -2.08
CA THR A 187 -11.28 -9.18 -1.09
C THR A 187 -11.22 -7.74 -0.60
N MET A 188 -11.41 -7.57 0.70
CA MET A 188 -11.22 -6.28 1.36
C MET A 188 -9.79 -5.77 1.16
N ALA A 189 -9.65 -4.52 0.77
CA ALA A 189 -8.37 -3.83 0.78
C ALA A 189 -8.11 -3.17 2.14
N MET A 190 -9.11 -2.44 2.63
CA MET A 190 -9.07 -1.76 3.93
C MET A 190 -10.45 -1.79 4.58
N PHE A 191 -10.47 -1.68 5.91
CA PHE A 191 -11.71 -1.55 6.69
C PHE A 191 -11.50 -0.48 7.76
N ILE A 192 -12.41 0.48 7.82
CA ILE A 192 -12.33 1.60 8.76
C ILE A 192 -13.50 1.53 9.72
N HIS A 193 -13.19 1.68 10.99
CA HIS A 193 -14.16 1.87 12.06
C HIS A 193 -13.59 2.87 13.08
N ASP A 194 -14.40 3.84 13.47
CA ASP A 194 -14.00 4.93 14.36
C ASP A 194 -12.72 5.65 13.87
N ASN A 195 -11.63 5.55 14.59
CA ASN A 195 -10.34 6.15 14.27
C ASN A 195 -9.27 5.09 13.94
N GLU A 196 -9.68 3.88 13.61
CA GLU A 196 -8.79 2.78 13.28
C GLU A 196 -9.06 2.26 11.87
N MET A 197 -8.00 1.90 11.17
CA MET A 197 -8.05 1.28 9.85
C MET A 197 -7.32 -0.04 9.87
N LEU A 198 -8.02 -1.10 9.47
CA LEU A 198 -7.48 -2.42 9.22
C LEU A 198 -7.06 -2.53 7.75
N ILE A 199 -5.82 -2.87 7.49
CA ILE A 199 -5.23 -2.95 6.15
C ILE A 199 -4.97 -4.41 5.80
N ASN A 200 -5.57 -4.88 4.70
CA ASN A 200 -5.32 -6.20 4.14
C ASN A 200 -4.45 -6.13 2.86
N GLN A 201 -4.60 -5.06 2.07
CA GLN A 201 -3.82 -4.85 0.85
C GLN A 201 -3.00 -3.57 0.98
N VAL A 202 -1.75 -3.73 1.43
CA VAL A 202 -0.83 -2.60 1.69
C VAL A 202 -0.65 -1.71 0.45
N ARG A 203 -0.53 -2.31 -0.74
CA ARG A 203 -0.36 -1.55 -1.99
C ARG A 203 -1.52 -0.57 -2.25
N ILE A 204 -2.76 -1.00 -2.01
CA ILE A 204 -3.94 -0.15 -2.21
C ILE A 204 -4.01 0.92 -1.13
N PHE A 205 -3.73 0.56 0.12
CA PHE A 205 -3.64 1.50 1.22
C PHE A 205 -2.62 2.62 0.94
N GLU A 206 -1.38 2.26 0.61
CA GLU A 206 -0.33 3.23 0.32
C GLU A 206 -0.67 4.15 -0.84
N LYS A 207 -1.33 3.60 -1.87
CA LYS A 207 -1.79 4.37 -3.03
C LYS A 207 -2.92 5.33 -2.65
N LEU A 208 -3.91 4.90 -1.87
CA LEU A 208 -5.06 5.71 -1.48
C LEU A 208 -4.72 6.75 -0.41
N CYS A 209 -3.88 6.38 0.56
CA CYS A 209 -3.43 7.31 1.59
C CYS A 209 -2.24 8.18 1.18
N ASN A 210 -1.79 8.08 -0.07
CA ASN A 210 -0.67 8.89 -0.57
C ASN A 210 0.61 8.73 0.26
N MET A 211 0.92 7.49 0.69
CA MET A 211 2.04 7.19 1.58
C MET A 211 3.42 7.46 0.96
N HIS A 212 3.50 7.68 -0.35
CA HIS A 212 4.77 8.02 -1.01
C HIS A 212 5.37 9.33 -0.49
N THR A 213 4.54 10.30 -0.06
CA THR A 213 5.05 11.54 0.56
C THR A 213 5.77 11.27 1.88
N GLU A 214 5.30 10.27 2.65
CA GLU A 214 6.00 9.86 3.87
C GLU A 214 7.30 9.11 3.54
N PHE A 215 7.29 8.26 2.52
CA PHE A 215 8.53 7.60 2.07
C PHE A 215 9.57 8.61 1.60
N LYS A 216 9.18 9.66 0.86
CA LYS A 216 10.09 10.74 0.46
C LYS A 216 10.71 11.44 1.66
N LYS A 217 9.87 11.84 2.63
CA LYS A 217 10.35 12.48 3.85
C LYS A 217 11.39 11.64 4.60
N ILE A 218 11.10 10.34 4.80
CA ILE A 218 12.03 9.42 5.47
C ILE A 218 13.31 9.23 4.63
N ALA A 219 13.18 9.13 3.30
CA ALA A 219 14.33 9.02 2.41
C ALA A 219 15.22 10.26 2.45
N ASP A 220 14.64 11.46 2.53
CA ASP A 220 15.38 12.72 2.62
C ASP A 220 16.26 12.80 3.86
N GLU A 221 15.74 12.35 5.02
CA GLU A 221 16.52 12.29 6.27
C GLU A 221 17.77 11.38 6.12
N LEU A 222 17.61 10.25 5.42
CA LEU A 222 18.73 9.36 5.14
C LEU A 222 19.68 9.93 4.08
N LEU A 223 19.16 10.61 3.04
CA LEU A 223 19.95 11.29 2.03
C LEU A 223 20.82 12.39 2.63
N GLU A 224 20.32 13.17 3.59
CA GLU A 224 21.12 14.15 4.32
C GLU A 224 22.27 13.48 5.07
N THR A 225 21.99 12.33 5.71
CA THR A 225 23.02 11.54 6.38
C THR A 225 24.09 11.08 5.38
N ILE A 226 23.69 10.47 4.25
CA ILE A 226 24.61 9.98 3.20
C ILE A 226 25.46 11.13 2.65
N SER A 227 24.85 12.30 2.38
CA SER A 227 25.53 13.49 1.87
C SER A 227 26.66 13.94 2.77
N SER A 228 26.49 13.85 4.08
CA SER A 228 27.48 14.29 5.06
C SER A 228 28.84 13.58 4.97
N TYR A 229 28.85 12.35 4.44
CA TYR A 229 30.09 11.56 4.25
C TYR A 229 30.88 11.95 3.01
N LYS A 230 30.29 12.62 2.02
CA LYS A 230 30.92 13.10 0.77
C LYS A 230 31.62 12.01 -0.04
N VAL A 231 31.16 10.78 0.05
CA VAL A 231 31.75 9.60 -0.61
C VAL A 231 31.02 9.19 -1.90
N ILE A 232 30.10 10.03 -2.39
CA ILE A 232 29.38 9.81 -3.64
C ILE A 232 29.63 11.01 -4.56
N ASP A 233 30.19 10.73 -5.74
CA ASP A 233 30.26 11.70 -6.83
C ASP A 233 28.89 11.75 -7.53
N ASN A 234 28.49 12.93 -8.01
CA ASN A 234 27.17 13.19 -8.59
C ASN A 234 26.01 12.96 -7.60
N PHE A 235 26.24 13.26 -6.30
CA PHE A 235 25.24 13.05 -5.26
C PHE A 235 23.90 13.76 -5.54
N GLU A 236 23.93 14.97 -6.06
CA GLU A 236 22.70 15.71 -6.38
C GLU A 236 21.88 15.01 -7.47
N GLU A 237 22.52 14.36 -8.44
CA GLU A 237 21.81 13.56 -9.44
C GLU A 237 21.16 12.31 -8.81
N PHE A 238 21.87 11.65 -7.87
CA PHE A 238 21.31 10.54 -7.10
C PHE A 238 20.11 10.98 -6.27
N LYS A 239 20.23 12.09 -5.56
CA LYS A 239 19.14 12.66 -4.75
C LYS A 239 17.91 12.96 -5.61
N ASN A 240 18.10 13.66 -6.72
CA ASN A 240 17.01 13.99 -7.65
C ASN A 240 16.30 12.73 -8.19
N GLU A 241 17.03 11.68 -8.53
CA GLU A 241 16.44 10.43 -9.03
C GLU A 241 15.61 9.73 -7.95
N VAL A 242 16.09 9.74 -6.69
CA VAL A 242 15.34 9.20 -5.55
C VAL A 242 14.06 9.99 -5.29
N GLU A 243 14.10 11.31 -5.40
CA GLU A 243 12.93 12.18 -5.20
C GLU A 243 11.86 12.03 -6.28
N ILE A 244 12.28 11.76 -7.53
CA ILE A 244 11.36 11.63 -8.68
C ILE A 244 10.68 10.27 -8.70
N ASP A 245 11.39 9.18 -8.40
CA ASP A 245 10.85 7.82 -8.47
C ASP A 245 10.44 7.30 -7.08
N ASP A 246 9.13 7.16 -6.88
CA ASP A 246 8.52 6.64 -5.65
C ASP A 246 9.07 5.25 -5.24
N LYS A 247 9.51 4.44 -6.20
CA LYS A 247 10.11 3.13 -5.94
C LYS A 247 11.46 3.29 -5.21
N PHE A 248 12.26 4.27 -5.63
CA PHE A 248 13.57 4.51 -5.02
C PHE A 248 13.45 5.21 -3.67
N SER A 249 12.55 6.20 -3.55
CA SER A 249 12.21 6.82 -2.26
C SER A 249 11.78 5.78 -1.23
N ARG A 250 10.89 4.87 -1.63
CA ARG A 250 10.43 3.78 -0.75
C ARG A 250 11.54 2.81 -0.37
N ARG A 251 12.45 2.48 -1.30
CA ARG A 251 13.59 1.60 -0.99
C ARG A 251 14.55 2.26 -0.03
N LEU A 252 14.85 3.53 -0.26
CA LEU A 252 15.74 4.27 0.62
C LEU A 252 15.13 4.46 2.02
N ALA A 253 13.82 4.79 2.09
CA ALA A 253 13.11 4.88 3.36
C ALA A 253 13.22 3.59 4.18
N LYS A 254 13.16 2.41 3.54
CA LYS A 254 13.33 1.14 4.25
C LYS A 254 14.73 0.95 4.84
N LEU A 255 15.75 1.54 4.28
CA LEU A 255 17.09 1.50 4.84
C LEU A 255 17.22 2.29 6.14
N SER A 256 16.28 3.21 6.40
CA SER A 256 16.21 3.95 7.67
C SER A 256 15.86 3.06 8.87
N GLU A 257 15.38 1.81 8.65
CA GLU A 257 15.24 0.81 9.72
C GLU A 257 16.61 0.36 10.26
N THR A 258 17.62 0.37 9.41
CA THR A 258 18.99 -0.07 9.76
C THR A 258 20.04 0.96 9.35
N PRO A 259 19.96 2.21 9.86
CA PRO A 259 20.85 3.29 9.42
C PRO A 259 22.31 2.98 9.73
N ASP A 260 22.58 2.22 10.81
CA ASP A 260 23.94 1.83 11.19
C ASP A 260 24.66 1.02 10.11
N ARG A 261 23.92 0.22 9.32
CA ARG A 261 24.50 -0.55 8.19
C ARG A 261 24.97 0.41 7.09
N VAL A 262 24.13 1.36 6.71
CA VAL A 262 24.47 2.38 5.71
C VAL A 262 25.66 3.21 6.19
N ILE A 263 25.63 3.65 7.45
CA ILE A 263 26.72 4.44 8.05
C ILE A 263 28.02 3.64 8.08
N ALA A 264 27.97 2.36 8.45
CA ALA A 264 29.16 1.50 8.47
C ALA A 264 29.75 1.33 7.06
N PHE A 265 28.90 1.13 6.05
CA PHE A 265 29.33 1.07 4.65
C PHE A 265 29.99 2.38 4.21
N LEU A 266 29.38 3.53 4.47
CA LEU A 266 29.92 4.83 4.07
C LEU A 266 31.24 5.17 4.77
N LYS A 267 31.44 4.73 6.01
CA LYS A 267 32.71 4.91 6.76
C LYS A 267 33.83 4.05 6.22
N ASN A 268 33.51 2.91 5.61
CA ASN A 268 34.50 1.95 5.10
C ASN A 268 34.31 1.78 3.58
N ILE A 269 34.10 2.89 2.88
CA ILE A 269 33.75 2.90 1.45
C ILE A 269 34.81 2.23 0.58
N GLU A 270 36.08 2.25 1.00
CA GLU A 270 37.21 1.58 0.34
C GLU A 270 36.95 0.07 0.19
N ASN A 271 36.24 -0.55 1.14
CA ASN A 271 35.91 -1.98 1.11
C ASN A 271 34.85 -2.32 0.05
N ALA A 272 34.14 -1.32 -0.49
CA ALA A 272 33.23 -1.52 -1.62
C ALA A 272 33.94 -2.14 -2.83
N LYS A 273 35.26 -1.93 -2.95
CA LYS A 273 36.07 -2.55 -3.99
C LYS A 273 36.02 -4.08 -3.94
N ASP A 274 36.05 -4.67 -2.75
CA ASP A 274 36.03 -6.12 -2.57
C ASP A 274 34.68 -6.73 -3.08
N VAL A 275 33.61 -5.96 -2.99
CA VAL A 275 32.28 -6.35 -3.52
C VAL A 275 32.26 -6.16 -5.03
N LEU A 276 32.72 -5.02 -5.54
CA LEU A 276 32.69 -4.67 -6.96
C LEU A 276 33.60 -5.58 -7.80
N ASP A 277 34.75 -6.00 -7.27
CA ASP A 277 35.70 -6.89 -7.92
C ASP A 277 35.38 -8.38 -7.73
N SER A 278 34.45 -8.71 -6.84
CA SER A 278 34.08 -10.10 -6.55
C SER A 278 33.39 -10.77 -7.74
N PRO A 279 33.86 -11.96 -8.19
CA PRO A 279 33.20 -12.71 -9.24
C PRO A 279 31.72 -12.99 -8.97
N ASP A 280 31.35 -13.15 -7.69
CA ASP A 280 29.98 -13.46 -7.27
C ASP A 280 29.02 -12.28 -7.44
N PHE A 281 29.53 -11.03 -7.44
CA PHE A 281 28.71 -9.82 -7.47
C PHE A 281 28.99 -8.93 -8.70
N LYS A 282 30.08 -9.18 -9.44
CA LYS A 282 30.53 -8.35 -10.54
C LYS A 282 29.45 -8.07 -11.60
N ASP A 283 28.68 -9.08 -11.97
CA ASP A 283 27.60 -8.89 -12.96
C ASP A 283 26.46 -8.04 -12.44
N LYS A 284 26.20 -8.11 -11.13
CA LYS A 284 25.11 -7.38 -10.49
C LYS A 284 25.41 -5.89 -10.32
N PHE A 285 26.65 -5.56 -10.00
CA PHE A 285 27.11 -4.18 -9.82
C PHE A 285 27.90 -3.66 -11.01
N LYS A 286 27.80 -4.33 -12.16
CA LYS A 286 28.48 -3.92 -13.40
C LYS A 286 28.11 -2.48 -13.76
N GLY A 287 29.09 -1.61 -13.89
CA GLY A 287 28.92 -0.20 -14.20
C GLY A 287 29.05 0.73 -13.00
N ILE A 288 28.98 0.22 -11.75
CA ILE A 288 29.31 1.01 -10.57
C ILE A 288 30.82 1.10 -10.45
N ILE A 289 31.33 2.31 -10.27
CA ILE A 289 32.79 2.61 -10.23
C ILE A 289 33.13 3.22 -8.87
N LEU A 290 34.17 2.68 -8.23
CA LEU A 290 34.82 3.30 -7.08
C LEU A 290 36.09 4.01 -7.57
N LYS A 291 36.17 5.33 -7.42
CA LYS A 291 37.31 6.14 -7.81
C LYS A 291 37.68 7.06 -6.66
N GLU A 292 38.97 7.05 -6.25
CA GLU A 292 39.46 7.92 -5.18
C GLU A 292 38.61 7.86 -3.88
N ASN A 293 38.22 6.66 -3.49
CA ASN A 293 37.32 6.38 -2.35
C ASN A 293 35.94 7.06 -2.46
N LYS A 294 35.47 7.28 -3.69
CA LYS A 294 34.10 7.74 -3.96
C LYS A 294 33.41 6.83 -4.95
N LEU A 295 32.15 6.53 -4.69
CA LEU A 295 31.27 5.87 -5.64
C LEU A 295 30.79 6.90 -6.67
N VAL A 296 31.00 6.59 -7.94
CA VAL A 296 30.49 7.43 -9.05
C VAL A 296 29.07 7.00 -9.34
N TYR A 297 28.11 7.88 -9.13
CA TYR A 297 26.71 7.60 -9.42
C TYR A 297 26.39 7.74 -10.91
N ASP A 298 25.59 6.80 -11.42
CA ASP A 298 24.98 6.81 -12.74
C ASP A 298 23.49 6.46 -12.59
N LYS A 299 22.60 7.29 -13.17
CA LYS A 299 21.14 7.13 -13.05
C LYS A 299 20.59 5.82 -13.60
N THR A 300 21.30 5.18 -14.55
CA THR A 300 20.92 3.88 -15.09
C THR A 300 21.10 2.74 -14.10
N MET A 301 21.82 3.00 -13.00
CA MET A 301 22.22 2.03 -11.97
C MET A 301 21.61 2.33 -10.59
N THR A 302 20.60 3.20 -10.48
CA THR A 302 20.05 3.66 -9.19
C THR A 302 19.65 2.50 -8.27
N GLN A 303 18.99 1.48 -8.80
CA GLN A 303 18.59 0.33 -8.00
C GLN A 303 19.78 -0.44 -7.43
N GLN A 304 20.79 -0.70 -8.25
CA GLN A 304 22.01 -1.39 -7.85
C GLN A 304 22.82 -0.55 -6.88
N PHE A 305 22.85 0.77 -7.10
CA PHE A 305 23.51 1.73 -6.23
C PHE A 305 22.91 1.72 -4.82
N ILE A 306 21.58 1.80 -4.70
CA ILE A 306 20.88 1.68 -3.42
C ILE A 306 21.17 0.31 -2.78
N THR A 307 21.19 -0.77 -3.55
CA THR A 307 21.51 -2.10 -3.05
C THR A 307 22.94 -2.18 -2.51
N LEU A 308 23.90 -1.53 -3.16
CA LEU A 308 25.30 -1.49 -2.70
C LEU A 308 25.46 -0.71 -1.38
N ILE A 309 24.89 0.50 -1.30
CA ILE A 309 24.99 1.33 -0.08
C ILE A 309 24.19 0.77 1.10
N SER A 310 23.27 -0.15 0.85
CA SER A 310 22.54 -0.86 1.92
C SER A 310 23.38 -1.91 2.64
N ASP A 311 24.64 -2.10 2.23
CA ASP A 311 25.54 -3.14 2.74
C ASP A 311 24.91 -4.54 2.70
N SER A 312 24.23 -4.85 1.59
CA SER A 312 23.47 -6.08 1.43
C SER A 312 24.33 -7.28 1.02
N ALA A 313 25.58 -7.05 0.61
CA ALA A 313 26.50 -8.11 0.27
C ALA A 313 27.15 -8.69 1.54
N TYR A 314 27.06 -10.00 1.75
CA TYR A 314 27.65 -10.65 2.93
C TYR A 314 28.15 -12.06 2.62
N GLU A 315 29.06 -12.53 3.46
CA GLU A 315 29.52 -13.92 3.45
C GLU A 315 28.87 -14.70 4.59
N SER A 316 28.27 -15.84 4.27
CA SER A 316 27.67 -16.70 5.29
C SER A 316 28.76 -17.32 6.18
N ILE A 317 28.60 -17.24 7.50
CA ILE A 317 29.63 -17.69 8.48
C ILE A 317 29.94 -19.17 8.33
N VAL A 318 28.92 -20.02 8.19
CA VAL A 318 29.08 -21.48 8.15
C VAL A 318 29.43 -21.97 6.75
N GLY A 319 28.66 -21.56 5.75
CA GLY A 319 28.82 -22.04 4.37
C GLY A 319 29.90 -21.34 3.57
N LYS A 320 30.47 -20.24 4.08
CA LYS A 320 31.44 -19.39 3.38
C LYS A 320 31.00 -18.97 1.97
N GLN A 321 29.68 -18.86 1.80
CA GLN A 321 29.07 -18.45 0.54
C GLN A 321 28.81 -16.95 0.55
N LYS A 322 29.22 -16.26 -0.49
CA LYS A 322 28.87 -14.87 -0.71
C LYS A 322 27.42 -14.78 -1.17
N ARG A 323 26.64 -13.94 -0.54
CA ARG A 323 25.21 -13.77 -0.78
C ARG A 323 24.85 -12.30 -0.81
N LEU A 324 23.75 -12.01 -1.48
CA LEU A 324 23.15 -10.69 -1.50
C LEU A 324 21.77 -10.78 -0.85
N ASP A 325 21.51 -9.89 0.11
CA ASP A 325 20.19 -9.72 0.68
C ASP A 325 19.35 -8.81 -0.24
N GLU A 326 18.40 -9.40 -0.96
CA GLU A 326 17.52 -8.69 -1.90
C GLU A 326 16.17 -8.30 -1.29
N THR A 327 16.02 -8.39 0.02
CA THR A 327 14.75 -8.16 0.71
C THR A 327 14.37 -6.69 0.88
N PHE A 328 15.17 -5.77 0.35
CA PHE A 328 14.92 -4.32 0.40
C PHE A 328 14.10 -3.78 -0.77
#